data_a7d80f591372ce52e90203f3c10f6b95
#
_entry.id   a7d80f591372ce52e90203f3c10f6b95
#
_cell.length_a   1.000
_cell.length_b   1.000
_cell.length_c   1.000
_cell.angle_alpha   90.00
_cell.angle_beta   90.00
_cell.angle_gamma   90.00
#
_symmetry.space_group_name_H-M   'P 1'
#
loop_
_entity.id
_entity.type
_entity.pdbx_description
1 polymer ?
#
loop_
_entity_poly.entity_id
_entity_poly.type
_entity_poly.pdbx_seq_one_letter_code
_entity_poly.pdbx_strand_id
1 'polypeptide(L)'
;MSEPEKSDTDRIFVHDFVLPVRIGAFDREHDAPQQVRFNVDARIARPARVPERLPEVFSYDLITDGIRAIVAQGHIHLVETLAERIAASVLAHPQILSVTVRVEKLEVGPGSVGVEITRAK
;
A
#
# COMPACT_ATOMS: atom_id res chain seq x y z
N MET A 1 -21.60 -7.40 -8.37
CA MET A 1 -21.90 -6.88 -7.04
C MET A 1 -21.32 -5.46 -6.93
N SER A 2 -22.15 -4.51 -6.53
CA SER A 2 -21.70 -3.12 -6.40
C SER A 2 -20.81 -2.94 -5.16
N GLU A 3 -19.93 -1.96 -5.22
CA GLU A 3 -19.15 -1.58 -4.05
C GLU A 3 -20.06 -0.99 -2.98
N PRO A 4 -19.73 -1.18 -1.68
CA PRO A 4 -20.47 -0.52 -0.60
C PRO A 4 -20.41 1.00 -0.76
N GLU A 5 -21.47 1.66 -0.34
CA GLU A 5 -21.47 3.13 -0.25
C GLU A 5 -20.35 3.61 0.67
N LYS A 6 -19.79 4.78 0.37
CA LYS A 6 -18.72 5.36 1.20
C LYS A 6 -19.14 5.56 2.65
N SER A 7 -20.43 5.87 2.89
CA SER A 7 -20.99 6.03 4.23
C SER A 7 -21.04 4.73 5.02
N ASP A 8 -20.97 3.58 4.34
CA ASP A 8 -21.01 2.26 4.96
C ASP A 8 -19.63 1.69 5.26
N THR A 9 -18.59 2.43 4.93
CA THR A 9 -17.22 1.99 5.11
C THR A 9 -16.40 3.01 5.88
N ASP A 10 -15.39 2.52 6.59
CA ASP A 10 -14.33 3.35 7.14
C ASP A 10 -13.04 3.14 6.35
N ARG A 11 -12.10 4.05 6.52
CA ARG A 11 -10.78 3.93 5.90
C ARG A 11 -9.73 3.83 6.99
N ILE A 12 -8.82 2.86 6.80
CA ILE A 12 -7.58 2.79 7.57
C ILE A 12 -6.47 3.09 6.57
N PHE A 13 -5.58 4.01 6.90
CA PHE A 13 -4.60 4.44 5.92
C PHE A 13 -3.23 4.65 6.56
N VAL A 14 -2.22 4.57 5.69
CA VAL A 14 -0.85 4.96 5.98
C VAL A 14 -0.46 5.93 4.87
N HIS A 15 -0.10 7.14 5.24
CA HIS A 15 0.27 8.18 4.28
C HIS A 15 1.72 8.62 4.48
N ASP A 16 2.38 8.94 3.36
CA ASP A 16 3.74 9.50 3.34
C ASP A 16 4.77 8.62 4.04
N PHE A 17 4.61 7.31 3.92
CA PHE A 17 5.54 6.34 4.45
C PHE A 17 6.70 6.18 3.47
N VAL A 18 7.90 6.60 3.86
CA VAL A 18 9.08 6.60 2.99
C VAL A 18 10.05 5.53 3.44
N LEU A 19 10.48 4.71 2.49
CA LEU A 19 11.48 3.66 2.71
C LEU A 19 12.51 3.67 1.58
N PRO A 20 13.77 3.26 1.86
CA PRO A 20 14.71 2.92 0.79
C PRO A 20 14.27 1.59 0.15
N VAL A 21 14.19 1.57 -1.16
CA VAL A 21 13.71 0.40 -1.91
C VAL A 21 14.60 0.17 -3.13
N ARG A 22 14.99 -1.08 -3.37
CA ARG A 22 15.70 -1.46 -4.59
C ARG A 22 14.67 -1.62 -5.70
N ILE A 23 14.53 -0.59 -6.53
CA ILE A 23 13.47 -0.52 -7.52
C ILE A 23 13.92 0.21 -8.77
N GLY A 24 13.45 -0.23 -9.92
CA GLY A 24 13.66 0.44 -11.19
C GLY A 24 14.10 -0.49 -12.30
N ALA A 25 13.67 -0.18 -13.53
CA ALA A 25 13.99 -0.97 -14.71
C ALA A 25 15.32 -0.55 -15.37
N PHE A 26 15.78 0.67 -15.14
CA PHE A 26 16.99 1.20 -15.75
C PHE A 26 18.24 0.70 -15.04
N ASP A 27 19.35 0.52 -15.79
CA ASP A 27 20.59 0.00 -15.22
C ASP A 27 21.08 0.83 -14.03
N ARG A 28 20.98 2.16 -14.12
CA ARG A 28 21.40 3.06 -13.04
C ARG A 28 20.62 2.86 -11.74
N GLU A 29 19.41 2.30 -11.83
CA GLU A 29 18.56 2.06 -10.67
C GLU A 29 18.91 0.76 -9.94
N HIS A 30 19.80 -0.07 -10.50
CA HIS A 30 20.25 -1.32 -9.86
C HIS A 30 21.41 -1.11 -8.89
N ASP A 31 22.06 0.05 -8.90
CA ASP A 31 23.28 0.28 -8.13
C ASP A 31 23.01 0.50 -6.63
N ALA A 32 21.87 1.10 -6.29
CA ALA A 32 21.57 1.42 -4.90
C ALA A 32 20.04 1.52 -4.71
N PRO A 33 19.57 1.34 -3.46
CA PRO A 33 18.17 1.64 -3.16
C PRO A 33 17.90 3.13 -3.34
N GLN A 34 16.66 3.45 -3.67
CA GLN A 34 16.20 4.83 -3.77
C GLN A 34 15.00 5.06 -2.87
N GLN A 35 14.76 6.31 -2.49
CA GLN A 35 13.66 6.64 -1.61
C GLN A 35 12.32 6.50 -2.35
N VAL A 36 11.40 5.81 -1.73
CA VAL A 36 10.06 5.55 -2.27
C VAL A 36 9.03 5.91 -1.22
N ARG A 37 8.00 6.65 -1.63
CA ARG A 37 6.89 7.04 -0.75
C ARG A 37 5.68 6.19 -1.04
N PHE A 38 5.09 5.68 0.02
CA PHE A 38 3.90 4.84 -0.03
C PHE A 38 2.72 5.56 0.62
N ASN A 39 1.58 5.51 -0.06
CA ASN A 39 0.30 5.92 0.50
C ASN A 39 -0.67 4.78 0.25
N VAL A 40 -1.26 4.24 1.31
CA VAL A 40 -2.18 3.10 1.24
C VAL A 40 -3.44 3.45 2.00
N ASP A 41 -4.59 3.32 1.33
CA ASP A 41 -5.90 3.52 1.90
C ASP A 41 -6.70 2.23 1.77
N ALA A 42 -7.06 1.64 2.90
CA ALA A 42 -7.84 0.40 2.95
C ALA A 42 -9.25 0.70 3.45
N ARG A 43 -10.25 0.19 2.74
CA ARG A 43 -11.65 0.32 3.16
C ARG A 43 -12.11 -0.94 3.86
N ILE A 44 -12.75 -0.74 5.02
CA ILE A 44 -13.37 -1.80 5.80
C ILE A 44 -14.84 -1.46 6.00
N ALA A 45 -15.66 -2.48 6.28
CA ALA A 45 -17.04 -2.24 6.66
C ALA A 45 -17.05 -1.45 7.97
N ARG A 46 -17.90 -0.43 8.05
CA ARG A 46 -18.03 0.32 9.30
C ARG A 46 -18.54 -0.61 10.40
N PRO A 47 -17.83 -0.70 11.55
CA PRO A 47 -18.28 -1.58 12.62
C PRO A 47 -19.60 -1.10 13.21
N ALA A 48 -20.40 -2.05 13.72
CA ALA A 48 -21.69 -1.73 14.35
C ALA A 48 -21.50 -0.92 15.63
N ARG A 49 -20.35 -1.04 16.26
CA ARG A 49 -19.96 -0.26 17.43
C ARG A 49 -18.49 0.06 17.36
N VAL A 50 -18.07 1.09 18.07
CA VAL A 50 -16.65 1.48 18.11
C VAL A 50 -15.86 0.36 18.82
N PRO A 51 -14.82 -0.19 18.18
CA PRO A 51 -13.98 -1.20 18.81
C PRO A 51 -13.19 -0.61 19.98
N GLU A 52 -13.11 -1.36 21.07
CA GLU A 52 -12.41 -0.93 22.28
C GLU A 52 -11.08 -1.64 22.50
N ARG A 53 -10.82 -2.72 21.76
CA ARG A 53 -9.59 -3.52 21.92
C ARG A 53 -8.90 -3.69 20.56
N LEU A 54 -7.57 -3.70 20.60
CA LEU A 54 -6.77 -3.85 19.39
C LEU A 54 -7.12 -5.07 18.52
N PRO A 55 -7.42 -6.26 19.10
CA PRO A 55 -7.80 -7.40 18.26
C PRO A 55 -9.10 -7.21 17.46
N GLU A 56 -9.92 -6.23 17.85
CA GLU A 56 -11.15 -5.90 17.13
C GLU A 56 -10.93 -4.97 15.94
N VAL A 57 -9.72 -4.42 15.79
CA VAL A 57 -9.40 -3.39 14.82
C VAL A 57 -8.39 -3.94 13.82
N PHE A 58 -8.60 -3.67 12.53
CA PHE A 58 -7.55 -3.89 11.54
C PHE A 58 -6.47 -2.83 11.80
N SER A 59 -5.29 -3.27 12.23
CA SER A 59 -4.19 -2.36 12.58
C SER A 59 -3.46 -1.89 11.33
N TYR A 60 -3.12 -0.57 11.29
CA TYR A 60 -2.27 -0.02 10.23
C TYR A 60 -0.88 -0.70 10.19
N ASP A 61 -0.44 -1.31 11.30
CA ASP A 61 0.82 -2.06 11.32
C ASP A 61 0.83 -3.21 10.31
N LEU A 62 -0.33 -3.80 10.03
CA LEU A 62 -0.44 -4.85 9.01
C LEU A 62 -0.07 -4.30 7.63
N ILE A 63 -0.37 -3.04 7.37
CA ILE A 63 -0.01 -2.38 6.11
C ILE A 63 1.49 -2.13 6.07
N THR A 64 2.04 -1.49 7.10
CA THR A 64 3.47 -1.14 7.12
C THR A 64 4.37 -2.38 7.14
N ASP A 65 4.01 -3.39 7.93
CA ASP A 65 4.77 -4.64 7.99
C ASP A 65 4.71 -5.39 6.66
N GLY A 66 3.56 -5.37 6.00
CA GLY A 66 3.40 -5.97 4.67
C GLY A 66 4.29 -5.30 3.64
N ILE A 67 4.35 -3.98 3.63
CA ILE A 67 5.22 -3.23 2.72
C ILE A 67 6.69 -3.57 2.99
N ARG A 68 7.11 -3.55 4.26
CA ARG A 68 8.50 -3.89 4.63
C ARG A 68 8.87 -5.31 4.18
N ALA A 69 7.97 -6.26 4.36
CA ALA A 69 8.21 -7.64 3.96
C ALA A 69 8.39 -7.77 2.45
N ILE A 70 7.58 -7.06 1.67
CA ILE A 70 7.66 -7.09 0.22
C ILE A 70 8.98 -6.47 -0.26
N VAL A 71 9.35 -5.29 0.24
CA VAL A 71 10.58 -4.62 -0.20
C VAL A 71 11.84 -5.36 0.25
N ALA A 72 11.76 -6.15 1.30
CA ALA A 72 12.88 -6.97 1.78
C ALA A 72 13.19 -8.17 0.87
N GLN A 73 12.31 -8.52 -0.06
CA GLN A 73 12.49 -9.68 -0.93
C GLN A 73 13.50 -9.48 -2.06
N GLY A 74 13.96 -8.26 -2.30
CA GLY A 74 14.97 -7.97 -3.30
C GLY A 74 14.55 -6.90 -4.28
N HIS A 75 15.29 -6.76 -5.38
CA HIS A 75 15.06 -5.73 -6.37
C HIS A 75 13.73 -5.94 -7.11
N ILE A 76 13.00 -4.84 -7.32
CA ILE A 76 11.73 -4.82 -8.05
C ILE A 76 11.91 -3.92 -9.27
N HIS A 77 11.58 -4.42 -10.47
CA HIS A 77 11.81 -3.66 -11.69
C HIS A 77 10.84 -2.50 -11.88
N LEU A 78 9.56 -2.70 -11.55
CA LEU A 78 8.52 -1.72 -11.86
C LEU A 78 7.71 -1.35 -10.61
N VAL A 79 7.39 -0.04 -10.48
CA VAL A 79 6.50 0.44 -9.41
C VAL A 79 5.12 -0.20 -9.50
N GLU A 80 4.66 -0.51 -10.71
CA GLU A 80 3.38 -1.19 -10.94
C GLU A 80 3.34 -2.56 -10.26
N THR A 81 4.43 -3.33 -10.38
CA THR A 81 4.55 -4.63 -9.71
C THR A 81 4.50 -4.48 -8.21
N LEU A 82 5.22 -3.50 -7.68
CA LEU A 82 5.23 -3.22 -6.24
C LEU A 82 3.84 -2.85 -5.75
N ALA A 83 3.16 -1.96 -6.45
CA ALA A 83 1.80 -1.54 -6.08
C ALA A 83 0.83 -2.72 -6.08
N GLU A 84 0.89 -3.60 -7.10
CA GLU A 84 0.03 -4.79 -7.16
C GLU A 84 0.31 -5.76 -6.01
N ARG A 85 1.58 -5.97 -5.66
CA ARG A 85 1.94 -6.86 -4.56
C ARG A 85 1.46 -6.33 -3.22
N ILE A 86 1.55 -5.02 -3.01
CA ILE A 86 1.03 -4.38 -1.79
C ILE A 86 -0.48 -4.53 -1.74
N ALA A 87 -1.17 -4.24 -2.85
CA ALA A 87 -2.63 -4.37 -2.90
C ALA A 87 -3.08 -5.79 -2.58
N ALA A 88 -2.43 -6.80 -3.16
CA ALA A 88 -2.75 -8.20 -2.90
C ALA A 88 -2.53 -8.57 -1.43
N SER A 89 -1.45 -8.09 -0.83
CA SER A 89 -1.12 -8.31 0.58
C SER A 89 -2.20 -7.74 1.50
N VAL A 90 -2.66 -6.53 1.24
CA VAL A 90 -3.69 -5.87 2.04
C VAL A 90 -5.04 -6.56 1.86
N LEU A 91 -5.41 -6.86 0.61
CA LEU A 91 -6.69 -7.53 0.31
C LEU A 91 -6.78 -8.95 0.87
N ALA A 92 -5.66 -9.57 1.20
CA ALA A 92 -5.65 -10.89 1.82
C ALA A 92 -6.28 -10.90 3.21
N HIS A 93 -6.37 -9.75 3.87
CA HIS A 93 -7.00 -9.65 5.18
C HIS A 93 -8.54 -9.66 5.05
N PRO A 94 -9.24 -10.51 5.80
CA PRO A 94 -10.69 -10.67 5.64
C PRO A 94 -11.51 -9.40 5.83
N GLN A 95 -11.02 -8.47 6.65
CA GLN A 95 -11.73 -7.22 6.96
C GLN A 95 -11.68 -6.19 5.83
N ILE A 96 -10.77 -6.36 4.87
CA ILE A 96 -10.55 -5.37 3.83
C ILE A 96 -11.49 -5.62 2.65
N LEU A 97 -12.20 -4.57 2.24
CA LEU A 97 -13.11 -4.60 1.09
C LEU A 97 -12.43 -4.14 -0.20
N SER A 98 -11.63 -3.08 -0.09
CA SER A 98 -10.89 -2.52 -1.22
C SER A 98 -9.66 -1.78 -0.70
N VAL A 99 -8.72 -1.50 -1.59
CA VAL A 99 -7.50 -0.79 -1.24
C VAL A 99 -7.05 0.09 -2.41
N THR A 100 -6.57 1.29 -2.08
CA THR A 100 -5.89 2.18 -3.01
C THR A 100 -4.44 2.26 -2.58
N VAL A 101 -3.53 1.98 -3.50
CA VAL A 101 -2.08 1.99 -3.26
C VAL A 101 -1.42 2.97 -4.21
N ARG A 102 -0.67 3.92 -3.65
CA ARG A 102 0.10 4.90 -4.41
C ARG A 102 1.57 4.70 -4.08
N VAL A 103 2.39 4.45 -5.09
CA VAL A 103 3.83 4.22 -4.95
C VAL A 103 4.56 5.26 -5.80
N GLU A 104 5.45 6.03 -5.16
CA GLU A 104 6.18 7.12 -5.81
C GLU A 104 7.68 6.98 -5.59
N LYS A 105 8.44 7.02 -6.70
CA LYS A 105 9.90 7.18 -6.65
C LYS A 105 10.21 8.66 -6.48
N LEU A 106 11.07 9.00 -5.52
CA LEU A 106 11.34 10.39 -5.15
C LEU A 106 12.65 10.94 -5.75
N GLU A 107 13.48 10.08 -6.34
CA GLU A 107 14.81 10.45 -6.78
C GLU A 107 15.01 10.42 -8.29
N VAL A 108 13.98 10.06 -9.05
CA VAL A 108 14.02 10.01 -10.53
C VAL A 108 12.93 10.91 -11.09
N GLY A 109 13.18 11.44 -12.30
CA GLY A 109 12.22 12.30 -12.96
C GLY A 109 12.21 13.73 -12.43
N PRO A 110 11.27 14.56 -12.89
CA PRO A 110 11.21 15.99 -12.57
C PRO A 110 10.51 16.32 -11.26
N GLY A 111 10.31 15.38 -10.42
CA GLY A 111 9.63 15.46 -9.13
C GLY A 111 9.44 14.06 -8.63
N SER A 112 8.31 13.73 -8.02
CA SER A 112 7.98 12.34 -7.75
C SER A 112 7.26 11.73 -8.95
N VAL A 113 7.54 10.47 -9.24
CA VAL A 113 6.88 9.72 -10.31
C VAL A 113 6.45 8.35 -9.79
N GLY A 114 5.31 7.88 -10.24
CA GLY A 114 4.84 6.58 -9.75
C GLY A 114 3.49 6.20 -10.31
N VAL A 115 2.80 5.33 -9.58
CA VAL A 115 1.48 4.82 -9.96
C VAL A 115 0.55 4.84 -8.76
N GLU A 116 -0.73 4.91 -9.06
CA GLU A 116 -1.78 4.70 -8.07
C GLU A 116 -2.77 3.70 -8.64
N ILE A 117 -3.08 2.67 -7.87
CA ILE A 117 -4.04 1.64 -8.27
C ILE A 117 -5.10 1.46 -7.21
N THR A 118 -6.29 1.04 -7.61
CA THR A 118 -7.36 0.67 -6.70
C THR A 118 -7.82 -0.73 -7.04
N ARG A 119 -7.91 -1.59 -6.02
CA ARG A 119 -8.33 -3.00 -6.18
C ARG A 119 -9.37 -3.33 -5.14
N ALA A 120 -10.31 -4.20 -5.51
CA ALA A 120 -11.37 -4.68 -4.64
C ALA A 120 -11.46 -6.19 -4.71
N LYS A 121 -12.08 -6.78 -3.68
CA LYS A 121 -12.39 -8.20 -3.70
C LYS A 121 -13.49 -8.53 -4.69
#